data_dd7501397b80a7a64ce3599ea649383a
#
_entry.id   dd7501397b80a7a64ce3599ea649383a
#
_cell.length_a   1.000
_cell.length_b   1.000
_cell.length_c   1.000
_cell.angle_alpha   90.00
_cell.angle_beta   90.00
_cell.angle_gamma   90.00
#
_symmetry.space_group_name_H-M   'P 1'
#
loop_
_entity.id
_entity.type
_entity.pdbx_description
1 polymer ?
#
loop_
_entity_poly.entity_id
_entity_poly.type
_entity_poly.pdbx_seq_one_letter_code
_entity_poly.pdbx_strand_id
1 'polypeptide(L)'
;SMVRMMENALDWEHLPYVHASSFSAISCISQGKWGWRAKASQPAHGEEDQVLELLLDLDRNYWATCVVSGPGQGIEIHTQANSLSGSEIEIDVRFYSSTEIPQDQVGIYVDVLTQQYALLYDEDVALMSGRQSALDDREQWAREKSDSSEILVGDSQRLAKSERTIVETPTGRFCVRKLNGTWIAHSATCSHLLGPLDDTTVNADGSISCPWHGYRFNIETGENLDGKCRALDTPPRVREAQGKLYLSFEA
;
A
#
# COMPACT_ATOMS: atom_id res chain seq x y z
N SER A 1 -3.96 14.51 -1.14
CA SER A 1 -3.93 15.59 -0.12
C SER A 1 -2.58 15.60 0.59
N MET A 2 -2.21 16.74 1.16
CA MET A 2 -0.95 16.91 1.91
C MET A 2 -0.78 15.87 3.02
N VAL A 3 -1.84 15.56 3.76
CA VAL A 3 -1.81 14.55 4.82
C VAL A 3 -1.38 13.18 4.29
N ARG A 4 -1.93 12.75 3.14
CA ARG A 4 -1.54 11.46 2.53
C ARG A 4 -0.09 11.47 2.06
N MET A 5 0.37 12.60 1.53
CA MET A 5 1.75 12.77 1.09
C MET A 5 2.75 12.64 2.25
N MET A 6 2.47 13.28 3.38
CA MET A 6 3.31 13.19 4.57
C MET A 6 3.25 11.80 5.21
N GLU A 7 2.10 11.13 5.20
CA GLU A 7 1.92 9.76 5.63
C GLU A 7 2.78 8.81 4.78
N ASN A 8 2.77 9.00 3.45
CA ASN A 8 3.56 8.20 2.52
C ASN A 8 5.07 8.42 2.70
N ALA A 9 5.53 9.66 2.89
CA ALA A 9 6.95 9.95 3.11
C ALA A 9 7.51 9.31 4.38
N LEU A 10 6.69 9.11 5.41
CA LEU A 10 7.09 8.43 6.65
C LEU A 10 7.03 6.90 6.57
N ASP A 11 6.32 6.37 5.58
CA ASP A 11 6.10 4.96 5.40
C ASP A 11 7.22 4.33 4.56
N TRP A 12 8.31 3.95 5.19
CA TRP A 12 9.44 3.30 4.52
C TRP A 12 9.14 1.83 4.15
N GLU A 13 8.17 1.17 4.82
CA GLU A 13 7.90 -0.26 4.62
C GLU A 13 7.29 -0.58 3.24
N HIS A 14 6.63 0.38 2.59
CA HIS A 14 6.01 0.15 1.28
C HIS A 14 7.03 0.05 0.13
N LEU A 15 8.23 0.64 0.30
CA LEU A 15 9.20 0.80 -0.79
C LEU A 15 9.48 -0.47 -1.59
N PRO A 16 9.77 -1.66 -1.01
CA PRO A 16 10.06 -2.86 -1.80
C PRO A 16 8.83 -3.52 -2.41
N TYR A 17 7.63 -3.11 -2.05
CA TYR A 17 6.38 -3.68 -2.55
C TYR A 17 5.73 -2.80 -3.62
N VAL A 18 5.69 -1.51 -3.39
CA VAL A 18 5.12 -0.53 -4.32
C VAL A 18 6.15 -0.13 -5.37
N HIS A 19 7.41 0.11 -4.95
CA HIS A 19 8.51 0.51 -5.83
C HIS A 19 9.50 -0.64 -6.09
N ALA A 20 8.98 -1.82 -6.39
CA ALA A 20 9.79 -3.05 -6.55
C ALA A 20 10.84 -2.97 -7.67
N SER A 21 10.69 -2.07 -8.64
CA SER A 21 11.70 -1.79 -9.66
C SER A 21 12.93 -1.06 -9.09
N SER A 22 12.76 -0.30 -8.02
CA SER A 22 13.80 0.51 -7.38
C SER A 22 14.31 -0.08 -6.06
N PHE A 23 13.49 -0.86 -5.34
CA PHE A 23 13.84 -1.44 -4.05
C PHE A 23 13.50 -2.92 -4.01
N SER A 24 14.45 -3.76 -3.58
CA SER A 24 14.23 -5.21 -3.40
C SER A 24 14.04 -5.60 -1.94
N ALA A 25 14.59 -4.84 -1.01
CA ALA A 25 14.41 -5.04 0.43
C ALA A 25 14.67 -3.74 1.19
N ILE A 26 14.07 -3.64 2.38
CA ILE A 26 14.33 -2.54 3.32
C ILE A 26 14.20 -3.02 4.76
N SER A 27 15.01 -2.47 5.65
CA SER A 27 14.91 -2.73 7.09
C SER A 27 15.22 -1.47 7.89
N CYS A 28 14.35 -1.14 8.84
CA CYS A 28 14.50 0.05 9.68
C CYS A 28 15.71 -0.11 10.64
N ILE A 29 16.53 0.92 10.68
CA ILE A 29 17.61 1.08 11.68
C ILE A 29 17.09 1.93 12.85
N SER A 30 16.43 3.05 12.54
CA SER A 30 15.82 3.95 13.51
C SER A 30 14.73 4.80 12.86
N GLN A 31 13.73 5.20 13.65
CA GLN A 31 12.65 6.07 13.18
C GLN A 31 12.10 6.92 14.34
N GLY A 32 11.45 8.04 13.98
CA GLY A 32 10.85 8.95 14.93
C GLY A 32 10.11 10.10 14.23
N LYS A 33 9.77 11.14 14.99
CA LYS A 33 9.14 12.36 14.42
C LYS A 33 10.04 13.10 13.42
N TRP A 34 11.34 12.82 13.46
CA TRP A 34 12.34 13.41 12.59
C TRP A 34 12.37 12.78 11.18
N GLY A 35 11.79 11.60 11.03
CA GLY A 35 11.84 10.77 9.84
C GLY A 35 12.28 9.35 10.15
N TRP A 36 13.09 8.76 9.29
CA TRP A 36 13.59 7.40 9.44
C TRP A 36 14.99 7.22 8.84
N ARG A 37 15.69 6.19 9.31
CA ARG A 37 16.93 5.67 8.73
C ARG A 37 16.76 4.18 8.51
N ALA A 38 17.07 3.70 7.32
CA ALA A 38 16.88 2.31 6.93
C ALA A 38 18.05 1.80 6.07
N LYS A 39 18.29 0.50 6.16
CA LYS A 39 19.14 -0.23 5.24
C LYS A 39 18.26 -0.71 4.09
N ALA A 40 18.63 -0.36 2.86
CA ALA A 40 17.89 -0.68 1.64
C ALA A 40 18.78 -1.43 0.65
N SER A 41 18.19 -2.41 -0.03
CA SER A 41 18.79 -3.10 -1.16
C SER A 41 18.07 -2.65 -2.44
N GLN A 42 18.83 -2.36 -3.49
CA GLN A 42 18.29 -1.94 -4.78
C GLN A 42 18.73 -2.89 -5.88
N PRO A 43 17.83 -3.30 -6.79
CA PRO A 43 18.18 -4.23 -7.89
C PRO A 43 19.33 -3.71 -8.75
N ALA A 44 19.44 -2.39 -8.93
CA ALA A 44 20.49 -1.76 -9.72
C ALA A 44 21.90 -1.92 -9.13
N HIS A 45 22.02 -2.21 -7.82
CA HIS A 45 23.30 -2.30 -7.09
C HIS A 45 23.70 -3.74 -6.73
N GLY A 46 22.94 -4.74 -7.23
CA GLY A 46 23.22 -6.16 -6.98
C GLY A 46 23.12 -6.50 -5.48
N GLU A 47 24.22 -7.01 -4.89
CA GLU A 47 24.28 -7.40 -3.47
C GLU A 47 24.72 -6.26 -2.53
N GLU A 48 25.02 -5.07 -3.08
CA GLU A 48 25.45 -3.94 -2.27
C GLU A 48 24.25 -3.20 -1.68
N ASP A 49 24.20 -3.15 -0.34
CA ASP A 49 23.19 -2.39 0.38
C ASP A 49 23.63 -0.94 0.58
N GLN A 50 22.65 -0.06 0.71
CA GLN A 50 22.87 1.32 1.10
C GLN A 50 22.07 1.67 2.36
N VAL A 51 22.55 2.68 3.09
CA VAL A 51 21.81 3.27 4.20
C VAL A 51 21.19 4.57 3.72
N LEU A 52 19.88 4.61 3.75
CA LEU A 52 19.07 5.80 3.46
C LEU A 52 18.61 6.46 4.75
N GLU A 53 18.57 7.77 4.75
CA GLU A 53 17.97 8.57 5.81
C GLU A 53 17.00 9.56 5.22
N LEU A 54 15.76 9.56 5.70
CA LEU A 54 14.79 10.60 5.39
C LEU A 54 14.61 11.49 6.60
N LEU A 55 14.89 12.78 6.43
CA LEU A 55 14.67 13.84 7.41
C LEU A 55 13.42 14.63 7.03
N LEU A 56 12.49 14.79 7.96
CA LEU A 56 11.18 15.40 7.73
C LEU A 56 11.02 16.71 8.51
N ASP A 57 10.57 17.74 7.83
CA ASP A 57 10.08 19.01 8.39
C ASP A 57 8.59 19.16 8.06
N LEU A 58 7.73 18.72 9.00
CA LEU A 58 6.27 18.75 8.84
C LEU A 58 5.71 20.17 8.72
N ASP A 59 6.32 21.14 9.41
CA ASP A 59 5.83 22.53 9.42
C ASP A 59 6.01 23.19 8.05
N ARG A 60 7.01 22.73 7.30
CA ARG A 60 7.33 23.22 5.96
C ARG A 60 6.85 22.33 4.83
N ASN A 61 6.23 21.18 5.13
CA ASN A 61 5.91 20.15 4.14
C ASN A 61 7.13 19.75 3.29
N TYR A 62 8.25 19.54 3.92
CA TYR A 62 9.54 19.32 3.30
C TYR A 62 10.20 18.08 3.87
N TRP A 63 10.91 17.36 3.02
CA TRP A 63 11.80 16.28 3.45
C TRP A 63 13.06 16.20 2.59
N ALA A 64 14.11 15.65 3.17
CA ALA A 64 15.35 15.33 2.48
C ALA A 64 15.66 13.84 2.66
N THR A 65 15.89 13.15 1.56
CA THR A 65 16.38 11.78 1.55
C THR A 65 17.88 11.81 1.24
N CYS A 66 18.70 11.22 2.11
CA CYS A 66 20.15 11.21 1.99
C CYS A 66 20.66 9.78 1.90
N VAL A 67 21.61 9.52 1.00
CA VAL A 67 22.37 8.26 0.98
C VAL A 67 23.53 8.40 1.95
N VAL A 68 23.38 7.84 3.15
CA VAL A 68 24.35 7.97 4.24
C VAL A 68 25.59 7.07 4.01
N SER A 69 25.37 5.88 3.45
CA SER A 69 26.46 4.96 3.10
C SER A 69 26.05 3.99 1.98
N GLY A 70 27.03 3.39 1.33
CA GLY A 70 26.85 2.47 0.21
C GLY A 70 26.86 3.16 -1.15
N PRO A 71 26.32 2.51 -2.21
CA PRO A 71 26.27 3.07 -3.54
C PRO A 71 25.52 4.41 -3.56
N GLY A 72 26.09 5.43 -4.18
CA GLY A 72 25.52 6.78 -4.21
C GLY A 72 25.71 7.59 -2.93
N GLN A 73 26.61 7.18 -2.02
CA GLN A 73 26.87 7.91 -0.78
C GLN A 73 27.09 9.41 -1.02
N GLY A 74 26.39 10.23 -0.21
CA GLY A 74 26.42 11.69 -0.28
C GLY A 74 25.46 12.29 -1.32
N ILE A 75 24.67 11.50 -2.01
CA ILE A 75 23.51 12.00 -2.79
C ILE A 75 22.44 12.45 -1.82
N GLU A 76 21.89 13.63 -2.07
CA GLU A 76 20.75 14.17 -1.34
C GLU A 76 19.62 14.51 -2.31
N ILE A 77 18.39 14.23 -1.89
CA ILE A 77 17.18 14.48 -2.64
C ILE A 77 16.24 15.27 -1.75
N HIS A 78 16.06 16.53 -2.12
CA HIS A 78 15.25 17.47 -1.35
C HIS A 78 13.89 17.63 -2.01
N THR A 79 12.84 17.45 -1.24
CA THR A 79 11.46 17.52 -1.74
C THR A 79 10.65 18.55 -0.95
N GLN A 80 10.04 19.46 -1.68
CA GLN A 80 9.09 20.45 -1.15
C GLN A 80 7.71 20.16 -1.72
N ALA A 81 6.73 19.98 -0.84
CA ALA A 81 5.34 19.82 -1.24
C ALA A 81 4.56 21.11 -0.99
N ASN A 82 3.87 21.61 -2.01
CA ASN A 82 3.07 22.82 -1.97
C ASN A 82 1.60 22.48 -2.26
N SER A 83 0.68 22.91 -1.41
CA SER A 83 -0.75 22.78 -1.69
C SER A 83 -1.16 23.86 -2.70
N LEU A 84 -1.72 23.44 -3.84
CA LEU A 84 -2.22 24.36 -4.86
C LEU A 84 -3.69 24.72 -4.61
N SER A 85 -4.57 23.71 -4.62
CA SER A 85 -6.00 23.86 -4.33
C SER A 85 -6.63 22.53 -3.99
N GLY A 86 -7.52 22.48 -3.03
CA GLY A 86 -8.29 21.27 -2.69
C GLY A 86 -7.42 20.05 -2.44
N SER A 87 -7.42 19.11 -3.40
CA SER A 87 -6.63 17.87 -3.34
C SER A 87 -5.33 17.91 -4.15
N GLU A 88 -5.05 19.01 -4.87
CA GLU A 88 -3.87 19.13 -5.73
C GLU A 88 -2.65 19.58 -4.95
N ILE A 89 -1.51 18.95 -5.24
CA ILE A 89 -0.21 19.21 -4.63
C ILE A 89 0.81 19.34 -5.75
N GLU A 90 1.63 20.39 -5.68
CA GLU A 90 2.83 20.53 -6.48
C GLU A 90 4.02 19.98 -5.71
N ILE A 91 4.86 19.20 -6.36
CA ILE A 91 6.06 18.61 -5.77
C ILE A 91 7.28 19.16 -6.51
N ASP A 92 8.15 19.88 -5.81
CA ASP A 92 9.46 20.33 -6.29
C ASP A 92 10.53 19.39 -5.74
N VAL A 93 11.25 18.70 -6.62
CA VAL A 93 12.31 17.76 -6.26
C VAL A 93 13.65 18.26 -6.76
N ARG A 94 14.64 18.34 -5.87
CA ARG A 94 16.00 18.79 -6.17
C ARG A 94 16.99 17.72 -5.79
N PHE A 95 17.86 17.38 -6.74
CA PHE A 95 18.93 16.40 -6.56
C PHE A 95 20.25 17.09 -6.36
N TYR A 96 21.00 16.62 -5.38
CA TYR A 96 22.34 17.08 -5.09
C TYR A 96 23.31 15.91 -5.14
N SER A 97 24.40 16.06 -5.91
CA SER A 97 25.45 15.07 -6.00
C SER A 97 26.61 15.47 -5.08
N SER A 98 27.20 14.49 -4.40
CA SER A 98 28.44 14.69 -3.62
C SER A 98 29.68 14.83 -4.48
N THR A 99 29.59 14.53 -5.78
CA THR A 99 30.68 14.62 -6.75
C THR A 99 30.28 15.52 -7.91
N GLU A 100 31.26 16.19 -8.52
CA GLU A 100 31.02 16.98 -9.71
C GLU A 100 30.59 16.09 -10.89
N ILE A 101 29.50 16.46 -11.53
CA ILE A 101 28.99 15.79 -12.73
C ILE A 101 29.55 16.55 -13.95
N PRO A 102 30.25 15.87 -14.88
CA PRO A 102 30.71 16.51 -16.11
C PRO A 102 29.55 17.18 -16.86
N GLN A 103 29.80 18.41 -17.37
CA GLN A 103 28.76 19.23 -17.97
C GLN A 103 28.04 18.56 -19.14
N ASP A 104 28.73 17.73 -19.90
CA ASP A 104 28.19 16.97 -21.04
C ASP A 104 27.32 15.77 -20.59
N GLN A 105 27.38 15.36 -19.33
CA GLN A 105 26.58 14.28 -18.75
C GLN A 105 25.37 14.77 -17.96
N VAL A 106 25.31 16.02 -17.55
CA VAL A 106 24.22 16.58 -16.72
C VAL A 106 22.85 16.29 -17.32
N GLY A 107 22.68 16.49 -18.65
CA GLY A 107 21.41 16.22 -19.31
C GLY A 107 20.96 14.76 -19.17
N ILE A 108 21.87 13.81 -19.29
CA ILE A 108 21.58 12.36 -19.17
C ILE A 108 21.13 12.04 -17.75
N TYR A 109 21.83 12.58 -16.73
CA TYR A 109 21.44 12.37 -15.31
C TYR A 109 20.07 12.97 -15.02
N VAL A 110 19.77 14.17 -15.50
CA VAL A 110 18.46 14.82 -15.32
C VAL A 110 17.35 13.97 -15.95
N ASP A 111 17.54 13.49 -17.18
CA ASP A 111 16.53 12.68 -17.87
C ASP A 111 16.26 11.38 -17.14
N VAL A 112 17.30 10.66 -16.69
CA VAL A 112 17.18 9.39 -15.95
C VAL A 112 16.46 9.61 -14.62
N LEU A 113 16.87 10.60 -13.83
CA LEU A 113 16.27 10.91 -12.54
C LEU A 113 14.82 11.36 -12.70
N THR A 114 14.51 12.17 -13.71
CA THR A 114 13.14 12.62 -13.99
C THR A 114 12.24 11.42 -14.31
N GLN A 115 12.68 10.49 -15.16
CA GLN A 115 11.90 9.29 -15.48
C GLN A 115 11.70 8.38 -14.26
N GLN A 116 12.75 8.16 -13.48
CA GLN A 116 12.67 7.33 -12.28
C GLN A 116 11.71 7.94 -11.25
N TYR A 117 11.81 9.24 -10.99
CA TYR A 117 10.95 9.90 -10.00
C TYR A 117 9.51 10.05 -10.47
N ALA A 118 9.28 10.26 -11.78
CA ALA A 118 7.92 10.24 -12.31
C ALA A 118 7.24 8.89 -12.04
N LEU A 119 7.96 7.77 -12.28
CA LEU A 119 7.43 6.44 -11.98
C LEU A 119 7.13 6.26 -10.49
N LEU A 120 8.07 6.62 -9.60
CA LEU A 120 7.87 6.52 -8.15
C LEU A 120 6.65 7.32 -7.69
N TYR A 121 6.50 8.56 -8.16
CA TYR A 121 5.34 9.38 -7.81
C TYR A 121 4.02 8.87 -8.39
N ASP A 122 4.01 8.29 -9.59
CA ASP A 122 2.80 7.67 -10.16
C ASP A 122 2.34 6.48 -9.31
N GLU A 123 3.28 5.64 -8.85
CA GLU A 123 3.02 4.53 -7.94
C GLU A 123 2.50 5.02 -6.56
N ASP A 124 3.13 6.05 -6.00
CA ASP A 124 2.72 6.71 -4.76
C ASP A 124 1.32 7.35 -4.86
N VAL A 125 1.02 8.00 -5.98
CA VAL A 125 -0.31 8.59 -6.22
C VAL A 125 -1.38 7.50 -6.25
N ALA A 126 -1.10 6.36 -6.86
CA ALA A 126 -2.02 5.22 -6.88
C ALA A 126 -2.28 4.68 -5.47
N LEU A 127 -1.22 4.51 -4.65
CA LEU A 127 -1.34 4.09 -3.24
C LEU A 127 -2.15 5.11 -2.43
N MET A 128 -1.77 6.37 -2.47
CA MET A 128 -2.41 7.44 -1.69
C MET A 128 -3.87 7.66 -2.08
N SER A 129 -4.19 7.57 -3.37
CA SER A 129 -5.57 7.69 -3.87
C SER A 129 -6.42 6.50 -3.44
N GLY A 130 -5.87 5.28 -3.53
CA GLY A 130 -6.53 4.08 -3.05
C GLY A 130 -6.83 4.13 -1.54
N ARG A 131 -5.86 4.61 -0.74
CA ARG A 131 -6.05 4.81 0.69
C ARG A 131 -7.11 5.86 1.00
N GLN A 132 -7.13 6.99 0.28
CA GLN A 132 -8.14 8.02 0.48
C GLN A 132 -9.53 7.48 0.14
N SER A 133 -9.69 6.80 -1.01
CA SER A 133 -10.95 6.18 -1.40
C SER A 133 -11.45 5.20 -0.35
N ALA A 134 -10.59 4.34 0.19
CA ALA A 134 -10.97 3.38 1.24
C ALA A 134 -11.39 4.06 2.56
N LEU A 135 -10.84 5.23 2.88
CA LEU A 135 -11.27 6.04 4.03
C LEU A 135 -12.65 6.67 3.78
N ASP A 136 -12.87 7.22 2.59
CA ASP A 136 -14.15 7.84 2.20
C ASP A 136 -15.27 6.79 2.20
N ASP A 137 -15.01 5.59 1.67
CA ASP A 137 -15.93 4.44 1.71
C ASP A 137 -16.30 4.08 3.16
N ARG A 138 -15.31 4.00 4.05
CA ARG A 138 -15.56 3.70 5.48
C ARG A 138 -16.41 4.75 6.16
N GLU A 139 -16.20 6.03 5.86
CA GLU A 139 -17.05 7.10 6.37
C GLU A 139 -18.48 6.99 5.83
N GLN A 140 -18.65 6.63 4.56
CA GLN A 140 -19.96 6.42 3.96
C GLN A 140 -20.68 5.26 4.65
N TRP A 141 -20.03 4.08 4.78
CA TRP A 141 -20.64 2.92 5.46
C TRP A 141 -21.01 3.20 6.91
N ALA A 142 -20.20 3.98 7.63
CA ALA A 142 -20.52 4.38 9.00
C ALA A 142 -21.79 5.23 9.12
N ARG A 143 -22.16 5.96 8.06
CA ARG A 143 -23.39 6.77 7.97
C ARG A 143 -24.59 5.95 7.53
N GLU A 144 -24.38 4.96 6.65
CA GLU A 144 -25.42 4.09 6.10
C GLU A 144 -25.63 2.86 6.99
N LYS A 145 -26.30 3.06 8.13
CA LYS A 145 -26.71 1.92 8.97
C LYS A 145 -27.76 1.11 8.26
N SER A 146 -27.45 -0.16 7.94
CA SER A 146 -28.43 -1.13 7.43
C SER A 146 -28.70 -2.20 8.47
N ASP A 147 -29.97 -2.47 8.73
CA ASP A 147 -30.43 -3.56 9.59
C ASP A 147 -30.49 -4.91 8.85
N SER A 148 -29.92 -5.01 7.65
CA SER A 148 -29.96 -6.23 6.86
C SER A 148 -29.04 -7.29 7.48
N SER A 149 -29.66 -8.33 8.04
CA SER A 149 -28.95 -9.49 8.59
C SER A 149 -28.37 -10.42 7.51
N GLU A 150 -28.80 -10.25 6.25
CA GLU A 150 -28.37 -11.09 5.13
C GLU A 150 -28.35 -10.34 3.80
N ILE A 151 -27.33 -10.58 3.00
CA ILE A 151 -27.14 -9.96 1.65
C ILE A 151 -27.01 -11.07 0.61
N LEU A 152 -27.83 -11.01 -0.45
CA LEU A 152 -27.73 -11.92 -1.59
C LEU A 152 -26.48 -11.57 -2.44
N VAL A 153 -25.56 -12.52 -2.59
CA VAL A 153 -24.37 -12.39 -3.45
C VAL A 153 -24.70 -12.77 -4.89
N GLY A 154 -25.43 -13.88 -5.10
CA GLY A 154 -25.82 -14.33 -6.44
C GLY A 154 -26.00 -15.84 -6.56
N ASP A 155 -26.10 -16.32 -7.81
CA ASP A 155 -26.19 -17.74 -8.14
C ASP A 155 -24.86 -18.46 -7.88
N SER A 156 -24.87 -19.52 -7.09
CA SER A 156 -23.67 -20.23 -6.66
C SER A 156 -22.93 -20.94 -7.81
N GLN A 157 -23.65 -21.44 -8.81
CA GLN A 157 -23.04 -22.11 -9.96
C GLN A 157 -22.35 -21.10 -10.89
N ARG A 158 -22.94 -19.93 -11.04
CA ARG A 158 -22.36 -18.82 -11.81
C ARG A 158 -21.10 -18.29 -11.09
N LEU A 159 -21.20 -18.04 -9.80
CA LEU A 159 -20.09 -17.52 -8.98
C LEU A 159 -18.93 -18.51 -8.89
N ALA A 160 -19.19 -19.82 -8.91
CA ALA A 160 -18.14 -20.85 -8.92
C ALA A 160 -17.25 -20.85 -10.18
N LYS A 161 -17.66 -20.15 -11.24
CA LYS A 161 -16.86 -19.96 -12.47
C LYS A 161 -15.94 -18.75 -12.37
N SER A 162 -16.15 -17.89 -11.37
CA SER A 162 -15.31 -16.72 -11.10
C SER A 162 -14.30 -17.09 -10.00
N GLU A 163 -13.08 -16.63 -10.14
CA GLU A 163 -12.06 -16.83 -9.09
C GLU A 163 -12.48 -16.17 -7.78
N ARG A 164 -13.15 -15.03 -7.87
CA ARG A 164 -13.63 -14.24 -6.74
C ARG A 164 -14.79 -13.31 -7.13
N THR A 165 -15.49 -12.82 -6.11
CA THR A 165 -16.56 -11.82 -6.27
C THR A 165 -16.46 -10.82 -5.12
N ILE A 166 -16.44 -9.52 -5.45
CA ILE A 166 -16.46 -8.46 -4.45
C ILE A 166 -17.89 -8.08 -4.12
N VAL A 167 -18.17 -7.97 -2.84
CA VAL A 167 -19.47 -7.61 -2.30
C VAL A 167 -19.31 -6.39 -1.39
N GLU A 168 -19.97 -5.32 -1.75
CA GLU A 168 -20.10 -4.14 -0.91
C GLU A 168 -21.24 -4.32 0.09
N THR A 169 -20.96 -4.02 1.33
CA THR A 169 -21.91 -4.18 2.43
C THR A 169 -21.87 -2.96 3.34
N PRO A 170 -22.87 -2.74 4.19
CA PRO A 170 -22.87 -1.64 5.14
C PRO A 170 -21.72 -1.66 6.15
N THR A 171 -21.05 -2.79 6.30
CA THR A 171 -19.93 -2.97 7.24
C THR A 171 -18.57 -3.02 6.57
N GLY A 172 -18.53 -2.97 5.23
CA GLY A 172 -17.28 -3.01 4.48
C GLY A 172 -17.38 -3.77 3.16
N ARG A 173 -16.25 -3.87 2.47
CA ARG A 173 -16.09 -4.66 1.24
C ARG A 173 -15.51 -6.02 1.59
N PHE A 174 -16.13 -7.08 1.06
CA PHE A 174 -15.69 -8.45 1.27
C PHE A 174 -15.46 -9.15 -0.06
N CYS A 175 -14.42 -9.97 -0.10
CA CYS A 175 -14.12 -10.84 -1.22
C CYS A 175 -14.68 -12.24 -0.91
N VAL A 176 -15.60 -12.71 -1.75
CA VAL A 176 -16.16 -14.06 -1.68
C VAL A 176 -15.50 -14.92 -2.74
N ARG A 177 -14.97 -16.07 -2.32
CA ARG A 177 -14.34 -17.03 -3.23
C ARG A 177 -14.56 -18.47 -2.77
N LYS A 178 -14.34 -19.41 -3.69
CA LYS A 178 -14.41 -20.84 -3.39
C LYS A 178 -13.01 -21.40 -3.17
N LEU A 179 -12.69 -21.83 -1.95
CA LEU A 179 -11.40 -22.41 -1.60
C LEU A 179 -11.61 -23.88 -1.19
N ASN A 180 -10.91 -24.80 -1.85
CA ASN A 180 -11.00 -26.23 -1.56
C ASN A 180 -12.45 -26.77 -1.50
N GLY A 181 -13.31 -26.26 -2.38
CA GLY A 181 -14.73 -26.66 -2.42
C GLY A 181 -15.65 -25.91 -1.48
N THR A 182 -15.12 -25.15 -0.52
CA THR A 182 -15.88 -24.37 0.47
C THR A 182 -15.94 -22.90 0.09
N TRP A 183 -17.11 -22.28 0.27
CA TRP A 183 -17.25 -20.84 0.11
C TRP A 183 -16.78 -20.12 1.36
N ILE A 184 -15.90 -19.14 1.17
CA ILE A 184 -15.38 -18.28 2.22
C ILE A 184 -15.56 -16.80 1.83
N ALA A 185 -15.59 -15.96 2.84
CA ALA A 185 -15.47 -14.50 2.66
C ALA A 185 -14.28 -14.00 3.49
N HIS A 186 -13.58 -13.00 2.99
CA HIS A 186 -12.57 -12.26 3.74
C HIS A 186 -12.69 -10.78 3.46
N SER A 187 -12.15 -9.92 4.32
CA SER A 187 -12.09 -8.49 4.04
C SER A 187 -11.34 -8.23 2.75
N ALA A 188 -11.92 -7.42 1.88
CA ALA A 188 -11.27 -6.95 0.65
C ALA A 188 -10.26 -5.80 0.91
N THR A 189 -10.08 -5.41 2.19
CA THR A 189 -9.25 -4.27 2.60
C THR A 189 -8.34 -4.68 3.74
N CYS A 190 -7.06 -4.36 3.61
CA CYS A 190 -6.03 -4.59 4.62
C CYS A 190 -6.29 -3.73 5.87
N SER A 191 -6.09 -4.31 7.05
CA SER A 191 -6.30 -3.62 8.33
C SER A 191 -5.20 -2.61 8.68
N HIS A 192 -4.05 -2.61 7.98
CA HIS A 192 -2.94 -1.67 8.20
C HIS A 192 -3.28 -0.29 7.61
N LEU A 193 -2.96 -0.05 6.34
CA LEU A 193 -3.21 1.23 5.65
C LEU A 193 -4.31 1.14 4.58
N LEU A 194 -5.23 0.18 4.71
CA LEU A 194 -6.38 -0.03 3.85
C LEU A 194 -6.03 -0.44 2.41
N GLY A 195 -4.88 -1.09 2.22
CA GLY A 195 -4.48 -1.62 0.91
C GLY A 195 -5.48 -2.66 0.38
N PRO A 196 -5.63 -2.79 -0.95
CA PRO A 196 -6.59 -3.69 -1.57
C PRO A 196 -6.16 -5.16 -1.38
N LEU A 197 -7.09 -5.99 -0.93
CA LEU A 197 -6.92 -7.45 -0.82
C LEU A 197 -7.85 -8.20 -1.79
N ASP A 198 -8.59 -7.48 -2.59
CA ASP A 198 -9.60 -8.02 -3.51
C ASP A 198 -8.97 -8.69 -4.74
N ASP A 199 -7.79 -8.27 -5.15
CA ASP A 199 -7.05 -8.85 -6.30
C ASP A 199 -5.86 -9.72 -5.89
N THR A 200 -5.81 -10.14 -4.62
CA THR A 200 -4.71 -10.95 -4.13
C THR A 200 -4.88 -12.44 -4.43
N THR A 201 -3.79 -13.10 -4.80
CA THR A 201 -3.72 -14.55 -4.94
C THR A 201 -3.64 -15.21 -3.57
N VAL A 202 -4.29 -16.35 -3.41
CA VAL A 202 -4.15 -17.18 -2.21
C VAL A 202 -2.86 -17.98 -2.30
N ASN A 203 -1.99 -17.83 -1.33
CA ASN A 203 -0.75 -18.58 -1.22
C ASN A 203 -1.00 -20.05 -0.86
N ALA A 204 -0.02 -20.92 -1.09
CA ALA A 204 -0.13 -22.36 -0.79
C ALA A 204 -0.39 -22.67 0.69
N ASP A 205 -0.02 -21.77 1.59
CA ASP A 205 -0.27 -21.87 3.05
C ASP A 205 -1.63 -21.33 3.48
N GLY A 206 -2.50 -20.93 2.55
CA GLY A 206 -3.81 -20.37 2.85
C GLY A 206 -3.77 -18.90 3.28
N SER A 207 -2.66 -18.20 3.03
CA SER A 207 -2.56 -16.78 3.30
C SER A 207 -2.82 -15.93 2.04
N ILE A 208 -3.14 -14.64 2.28
CA ILE A 208 -3.13 -13.58 1.27
C ILE A 208 -2.16 -12.48 1.71
N SER A 209 -1.53 -11.80 0.75
CA SER A 209 -0.53 -10.76 1.01
C SER A 209 -1.00 -9.41 0.54
N CYS A 210 -0.89 -8.39 1.39
CA CYS A 210 -1.19 -7.01 1.02
C CYS A 210 -0.15 -6.50 0.01
N PRO A 211 -0.55 -5.97 -1.16
CA PRO A 211 0.38 -5.51 -2.18
C PRO A 211 1.16 -4.25 -1.77
N TRP A 212 0.74 -3.52 -0.72
CA TRP A 212 1.42 -2.29 -0.31
C TRP A 212 2.59 -2.53 0.65
N HIS A 213 2.50 -3.58 1.54
CA HIS A 213 3.52 -3.84 2.57
C HIS A 213 3.90 -5.32 2.70
N GLY A 214 3.35 -6.19 1.86
CA GLY A 214 3.59 -7.62 1.95
C GLY A 214 2.99 -8.28 3.20
N TYR A 215 2.23 -7.57 4.04
CA TYR A 215 1.65 -8.14 5.27
C TYR A 215 0.71 -9.29 4.94
N ARG A 216 0.94 -10.44 5.59
CA ARG A 216 0.22 -11.67 5.32
C ARG A 216 -0.91 -11.87 6.30
N PHE A 217 -2.02 -12.36 5.78
CA PHE A 217 -3.21 -12.67 6.57
C PHE A 217 -3.69 -14.08 6.26
N ASN A 218 -4.05 -14.83 7.30
CA ASN A 218 -4.79 -16.06 7.11
C ASN A 218 -6.16 -15.74 6.52
N ILE A 219 -6.50 -16.36 5.39
CA ILE A 219 -7.69 -16.01 4.62
C ILE A 219 -9.00 -16.39 5.35
N GLU A 220 -8.96 -17.42 6.21
CA GLU A 220 -10.14 -17.93 6.91
C GLU A 220 -10.37 -17.22 8.24
N THR A 221 -9.30 -16.93 8.98
CA THR A 221 -9.39 -16.32 10.31
C THR A 221 -9.21 -14.80 10.30
N GLY A 222 -8.62 -14.26 9.25
CA GLY A 222 -8.23 -12.86 9.16
C GLY A 222 -6.99 -12.49 10.01
N GLU A 223 -6.38 -13.45 10.71
CA GLU A 223 -5.22 -13.19 11.57
C GLU A 223 -4.04 -12.68 10.77
N ASN A 224 -3.37 -11.63 11.27
CA ASN A 224 -2.11 -11.15 10.69
C ASN A 224 -0.97 -12.09 11.11
N LEU A 225 -0.39 -12.79 10.13
CA LEU A 225 0.64 -13.81 10.36
C LEU A 225 2.01 -13.23 10.70
N ASP A 226 2.23 -11.96 10.42
CA ASP A 226 3.51 -11.27 10.62
C ASP A 226 3.54 -10.48 11.94
N GLY A 227 2.43 -10.40 12.66
CA GLY A 227 2.31 -9.66 13.93
C GLY A 227 2.48 -8.14 13.80
N LYS A 228 2.35 -7.61 12.59
CA LYS A 228 2.62 -6.21 12.23
C LYS A 228 1.43 -5.27 12.42
N CYS A 229 0.23 -5.79 12.32
CA CYS A 229 -1.01 -5.01 12.47
C CYS A 229 -2.13 -5.90 13.07
N ARG A 230 -3.29 -5.29 13.31
CA ARG A 230 -4.47 -6.03 13.76
C ARG A 230 -4.94 -7.04 12.70
N ALA A 231 -5.76 -8.00 13.11
CA ALA A 231 -6.45 -8.90 12.19
C ALA A 231 -7.35 -8.12 11.21
N LEU A 232 -7.70 -8.74 10.10
CA LEU A 232 -8.71 -8.23 9.18
C LEU A 232 -10.06 -8.08 9.90
N ASP A 233 -10.93 -7.23 9.37
CA ASP A 233 -12.29 -7.12 9.86
C ASP A 233 -13.00 -8.47 9.70
N THR A 234 -13.76 -8.90 10.73
CA THR A 234 -14.45 -10.19 10.75
C THR A 234 -15.38 -10.31 9.55
N PRO A 235 -15.19 -11.32 8.69
CA PRO A 235 -16.04 -11.49 7.53
C PRO A 235 -17.41 -12.05 7.94
N PRO A 236 -18.47 -11.72 7.18
CA PRO A 236 -19.76 -12.37 7.32
C PRO A 236 -19.66 -13.85 6.95
N ARG A 237 -20.54 -14.66 7.50
CA ARG A 237 -20.67 -16.07 7.11
C ARG A 237 -21.22 -16.20 5.69
N VAL A 238 -20.63 -17.09 4.91
CA VAL A 238 -21.16 -17.43 3.59
C VAL A 238 -22.13 -18.61 3.75
N ARG A 239 -23.37 -18.42 3.33
CA ARG A 239 -24.44 -19.44 3.36
C ARG A 239 -24.92 -19.74 1.94
N GLU A 240 -24.92 -21.01 1.57
CA GLU A 240 -25.54 -21.46 0.31
C GLU A 240 -26.91 -22.05 0.59
N ALA A 241 -27.94 -21.56 -0.11
CA ALA A 241 -29.28 -22.07 -0.04
C ALA A 241 -29.98 -21.95 -1.40
N GLN A 242 -30.65 -23.01 -1.83
CA GLN A 242 -31.41 -23.04 -3.09
C GLN A 242 -30.60 -22.57 -4.30
N GLY A 243 -29.31 -22.94 -4.37
CA GLY A 243 -28.40 -22.55 -5.47
C GLY A 243 -27.98 -21.07 -5.45
N LYS A 244 -28.20 -20.36 -4.37
CA LYS A 244 -27.79 -18.97 -4.18
C LYS A 244 -26.85 -18.82 -3.00
N LEU A 245 -25.92 -17.88 -3.08
CA LEU A 245 -25.03 -17.48 -1.99
C LEU A 245 -25.53 -16.23 -1.30
N TYR A 246 -25.37 -16.21 -0.01
CA TYR A 246 -25.71 -15.11 0.88
C TYR A 246 -24.54 -14.83 1.82
N LEU A 247 -24.34 -13.56 2.15
CA LEU A 247 -23.52 -13.13 3.29
C LEU A 247 -24.46 -12.89 4.46
N SER A 248 -24.20 -13.57 5.58
CA SER A 248 -24.98 -13.49 6.81
C SER A 248 -24.14 -12.80 7.89
N PHE A 249 -24.69 -11.71 8.45
CA PHE A 249 -24.09 -10.95 9.54
C PHE A 249 -24.76 -11.40 10.84
N GLU A 250 -23.99 -12.01 11.74
CA GLU A 250 -24.48 -12.31 13.08
C GLU A 250 -24.47 -11.02 13.92
N ALA A 251 -25.57 -10.80 14.63
CA ALA A 251 -25.71 -9.71 15.59
C ALA A 251 -24.89 -9.98 16.86
#